data_7b5ea5ecb9e7c1a9781d2a70527bbb5f
#
_entry.id   7b5ea5ecb9e7c1a9781d2a70527bbb5f
#
_cell.length_a   1.000
_cell.length_b   1.000
_cell.length_c   1.000
_cell.angle_alpha   90.00
_cell.angle_beta   90.00
_cell.angle_gamma   90.00
#
_symmetry.space_group_name_H-M   'P 1'
#
loop_
_entity.id
_entity.type
_entity.pdbx_description
1 polymer ?
#
loop_
_entity_poly.entity_id
_entity_poly.type
_entity_poly.pdbx_seq_one_letter_code
_entity_poly.pdbx_strand_id
1 'polypeptide(L)'
;MVNYLLKKSYQLKNLQEIDFKDLWGDHGVFTTMWIYGKPSKILFFKDHINNLIKSTKAYSIYKPFLKKNILKLLKKNLNSKTKYNHLLRIALNKKTLSISLRKRVEPNLNFDLRLVNLKRQRPEFKNLKYLEILKHLSKLDNSRNDIGLCSNNKIFETGTSNLLFIKNNKVYSPINKFYKGITYKFFKSKIKNIIKKDINVNSLKEFDEIILIGSGKGVASVKTINQIKWKRKSLKFYNIFSRHYKSAIINCKRYS
;
A
#
# COMPACT_ATOMS: atom_id res chain seq x y z
N MET A 1 -2.80 -14.87 -13.93
CA MET A 1 -3.97 -13.97 -14.09
C MET A 1 -4.47 -13.51 -12.72
N VAL A 2 -4.77 -12.21 -12.52
CA VAL A 2 -5.28 -11.72 -11.23
C VAL A 2 -6.78 -12.00 -11.14
N ASN A 3 -7.19 -12.85 -10.17
CA ASN A 3 -8.60 -13.15 -9.95
C ASN A 3 -9.31 -11.99 -9.23
N TYR A 4 -10.26 -11.37 -9.92
CA TYR A 4 -11.11 -10.32 -9.37
C TYR A 4 -12.49 -10.88 -8.99
N LEU A 5 -12.93 -10.59 -7.76
CA LEU A 5 -14.30 -10.86 -7.30
C LEU A 5 -15.27 -9.76 -7.75
N LEU A 6 -14.79 -8.54 -7.93
CA LEU A 6 -15.60 -7.38 -8.31
C LEU A 6 -14.78 -6.41 -9.17
N LYS A 7 -15.40 -5.89 -10.23
CA LYS A 7 -14.92 -4.79 -11.06
C LYS A 7 -16.11 -3.92 -11.43
N LYS A 8 -16.19 -2.71 -10.92
CA LYS A 8 -17.29 -1.76 -11.17
C LYS A 8 -16.74 -0.36 -11.34
N SER A 9 -17.28 0.38 -12.27
CA SER A 9 -17.00 1.81 -12.46
C SER A 9 -18.28 2.63 -12.51
N TYR A 10 -18.18 3.87 -12.07
CA TYR A 10 -19.29 4.79 -11.93
C TYR A 10 -18.90 6.17 -12.41
N GLN A 11 -19.83 6.86 -13.09
CA GLN A 11 -19.69 8.28 -13.37
C GLN A 11 -19.76 9.08 -12.06
N LEU A 12 -18.79 9.97 -11.81
CA LEU A 12 -18.77 10.77 -10.57
C LEU A 12 -19.92 11.78 -10.46
N LYS A 13 -20.53 12.18 -11.60
CA LYS A 13 -21.60 13.20 -11.60
C LYS A 13 -22.92 12.68 -11.02
N ASN A 14 -23.29 11.42 -11.30
CA ASN A 14 -24.61 10.85 -11.00
C ASN A 14 -24.56 9.44 -10.39
N LEU A 15 -23.38 8.83 -10.26
CA LEU A 15 -23.14 7.47 -9.79
C LEU A 15 -23.77 6.38 -10.69
N GLN A 16 -24.05 6.70 -11.95
CA GLN A 16 -24.47 5.71 -12.92
C GLN A 16 -23.31 4.73 -13.18
N GLU A 17 -23.63 3.44 -13.18
CA GLU A 17 -22.68 2.38 -13.48
C GLU A 17 -22.31 2.42 -14.97
N ILE A 18 -21.05 2.22 -15.27
CA ILE A 18 -20.46 2.18 -16.62
C ILE A 18 -19.49 1.01 -16.70
N ASP A 19 -19.03 0.68 -17.91
CA ASP A 19 -18.01 -0.33 -18.13
C ASP A 19 -16.77 -0.07 -17.27
N PHE A 20 -16.18 -1.16 -16.77
CA PHE A 20 -15.07 -1.07 -15.85
C PHE A 20 -13.85 -0.39 -16.49
N LYS A 21 -13.35 0.66 -15.84
CA LYS A 21 -12.13 1.38 -16.18
C LYS A 21 -11.10 1.21 -15.08
N ASP A 22 -9.95 0.66 -15.39
CA ASP A 22 -8.89 0.41 -14.40
C ASP A 22 -8.18 1.69 -13.93
N LEU A 23 -8.21 2.73 -14.74
CA LEU A 23 -7.70 4.09 -14.52
C LEU A 23 -6.16 4.21 -14.33
N TRP A 24 -5.39 3.12 -14.48
CA TRP A 24 -3.93 3.24 -14.42
C TRP A 24 -3.40 4.12 -15.55
N GLY A 25 -2.48 5.02 -15.21
CA GLY A 25 -1.94 6.02 -16.14
C GLY A 25 -2.70 7.35 -16.15
N ASP A 26 -3.93 7.41 -15.66
CA ASP A 26 -4.73 8.62 -15.62
C ASP A 26 -4.18 9.68 -14.65
N HIS A 27 -4.66 10.91 -14.80
CA HIS A 27 -4.54 11.95 -13.77
C HIS A 27 -5.57 11.66 -12.68
N GLY A 28 -5.13 11.07 -11.58
CA GLY A 28 -6.03 10.66 -10.53
C GLY A 28 -5.32 10.01 -9.35
N VAL A 29 -6.11 9.53 -8.41
CA VAL A 29 -5.62 8.96 -7.14
C VAL A 29 -6.34 7.67 -6.81
N PHE A 30 -5.72 6.85 -5.95
CA PHE A 30 -6.34 5.63 -5.49
C PHE A 30 -5.99 5.31 -4.03
N THR A 31 -6.73 4.39 -3.45
CA THR A 31 -6.37 3.72 -2.21
C THR A 31 -6.60 2.23 -2.33
N THR A 32 -5.82 1.44 -1.59
CA THR A 32 -6.00 -0.02 -1.51
C THR A 32 -6.06 -0.42 -0.05
N MET A 33 -7.10 -1.16 0.32
CA MET A 33 -7.41 -1.57 1.69
C MET A 33 -7.55 -3.08 1.75
N TRP A 34 -7.21 -3.68 2.88
CA TRP A 34 -7.52 -5.07 3.14
C TRP A 34 -8.92 -5.21 3.73
N ILE A 35 -9.79 -5.92 3.00
CA ILE A 35 -11.10 -6.37 3.50
C ILE A 35 -11.03 -7.85 3.85
N TYR A 36 -11.54 -8.22 5.03
CA TYR A 36 -11.44 -9.58 5.54
C TYR A 36 -12.57 -9.95 6.49
N GLY A 37 -12.74 -11.27 6.70
CA GLY A 37 -13.67 -11.85 7.65
C GLY A 37 -15.12 -11.91 7.19
N LYS A 38 -15.96 -12.48 8.06
CA LYS A 38 -17.43 -12.50 7.99
C LYS A 38 -17.94 -12.32 9.42
N PRO A 39 -18.63 -11.22 9.73
CA PRO A 39 -18.89 -10.06 8.87
C PRO A 39 -17.63 -9.32 8.46
N SER A 40 -17.68 -8.67 7.30
CA SER A 40 -16.50 -8.05 6.72
C SER A 40 -16.01 -6.84 7.53
N LYS A 41 -14.69 -6.76 7.68
CA LYS A 41 -13.97 -5.62 8.26
C LYS A 41 -13.01 -5.06 7.22
N ILE A 42 -12.74 -3.76 7.25
CA ILE A 42 -11.74 -3.11 6.41
C ILE A 42 -10.71 -2.42 7.31
N LEU A 43 -9.46 -2.92 7.26
CA LEU A 43 -8.41 -2.42 8.14
C LEU A 43 -8.09 -0.94 7.83
N PHE A 44 -8.10 -0.10 8.89
CA PHE A 44 -7.84 1.34 8.82
C PHE A 44 -8.77 2.10 7.85
N PHE A 45 -10.02 1.67 7.71
CA PHE A 45 -10.96 2.22 6.72
C PHE A 45 -11.06 3.74 6.77
N LYS A 46 -11.31 4.32 7.96
CA LYS A 46 -11.47 5.77 8.15
C LYS A 46 -10.24 6.55 7.66
N ASP A 47 -9.04 6.04 7.98
CA ASP A 47 -7.79 6.68 7.59
C ASP A 47 -7.56 6.62 6.07
N HIS A 48 -7.88 5.47 5.46
CA HIS A 48 -7.80 5.30 4.01
C HIS A 48 -8.72 6.27 3.27
N ILE A 49 -9.98 6.39 3.70
CA ILE A 49 -10.96 7.29 3.07
C ILE A 49 -10.55 8.75 3.28
N ASN A 50 -10.17 9.15 4.49
CA ASN A 50 -9.74 10.52 4.77
C ASN A 50 -8.50 10.90 3.92
N ASN A 51 -7.54 9.97 3.80
CA ASN A 51 -6.35 10.22 2.99
C ASN A 51 -6.67 10.27 1.49
N LEU A 52 -7.62 9.46 1.02
CA LEU A 52 -8.10 9.51 -0.36
C LEU A 52 -8.75 10.87 -0.65
N ILE A 53 -9.67 11.35 0.22
CA ILE A 53 -10.30 12.66 0.09
C ILE A 53 -9.26 13.79 0.06
N LYS A 54 -8.27 13.75 0.97
CA LYS A 54 -7.16 14.71 0.94
C LYS A 54 -6.42 14.70 -0.40
N SER A 55 -6.16 13.51 -0.94
CA SER A 55 -5.48 13.35 -2.22
C SER A 55 -6.32 13.86 -3.40
N THR A 56 -7.66 13.66 -3.39
CA THR A 56 -8.54 14.21 -4.44
C THR A 56 -8.54 15.73 -4.46
N LYS A 57 -8.49 16.39 -3.30
CA LYS A 57 -8.36 17.85 -3.19
C LYS A 57 -7.04 18.34 -3.81
N ALA A 58 -5.92 17.72 -3.45
CA ALA A 58 -4.60 18.06 -3.97
C ALA A 58 -4.42 17.80 -5.48
N TYR A 59 -5.27 16.94 -6.06
CA TYR A 59 -5.32 16.62 -7.49
C TYR A 59 -6.40 17.38 -8.26
N SER A 60 -7.12 18.31 -7.60
CA SER A 60 -8.21 19.10 -8.19
C SER A 60 -9.31 18.23 -8.84
N ILE A 61 -9.57 17.05 -8.26
CA ILE A 61 -10.60 16.11 -8.70
C ILE A 61 -11.67 15.85 -7.62
N TYR A 62 -11.61 16.60 -6.52
CA TYR A 62 -12.56 16.49 -5.43
C TYR A 62 -13.98 16.83 -5.90
N LYS A 63 -14.97 16.09 -5.42
CA LYS A 63 -16.40 16.36 -5.59
C LYS A 63 -17.08 16.41 -4.22
N PRO A 64 -18.09 17.27 -4.04
CA PRO A 64 -18.94 17.25 -2.85
C PRO A 64 -19.52 15.85 -2.60
N PHE A 65 -19.78 15.52 -1.34
CA PHE A 65 -20.35 14.24 -0.93
C PHE A 65 -19.56 12.99 -1.32
N LEU A 66 -18.32 13.10 -1.84
CA LEU A 66 -17.53 11.96 -2.31
C LEU A 66 -17.43 10.84 -1.26
N LYS A 67 -17.23 11.18 0.02
CA LYS A 67 -17.20 10.19 1.11
C LYS A 67 -18.52 9.43 1.22
N LYS A 68 -19.66 10.13 1.21
CA LYS A 68 -21.03 9.56 1.26
C LYS A 68 -21.26 8.64 0.05
N ASN A 69 -20.84 9.09 -1.12
CA ASN A 69 -20.96 8.33 -2.37
C ASN A 69 -20.15 7.04 -2.34
N ILE A 70 -18.89 7.08 -1.88
CA ILE A 70 -18.07 5.89 -1.69
C ILE A 70 -18.74 4.90 -0.74
N LEU A 71 -19.24 5.36 0.42
CA LEU A 71 -19.93 4.50 1.38
C LEU A 71 -21.19 3.85 0.77
N LYS A 72 -22.01 4.63 0.04
CA LYS A 72 -23.18 4.11 -0.68
C LYS A 72 -22.81 3.00 -1.66
N LEU A 73 -21.76 3.23 -2.46
CA LEU A 73 -21.29 2.26 -3.44
C LEU A 73 -20.68 1.01 -2.79
N LEU A 74 -19.97 1.15 -1.69
CA LEU A 74 -19.46 -0.01 -0.94
C LEU A 74 -20.60 -0.85 -0.37
N LYS A 75 -21.64 -0.22 0.23
CA LYS A 75 -22.84 -0.93 0.71
C LYS A 75 -23.58 -1.66 -0.42
N LYS A 76 -23.68 -1.04 -1.61
CA LYS A 76 -24.30 -1.65 -2.80
C LYS A 76 -23.54 -2.89 -3.30
N ASN A 77 -22.21 -2.85 -3.27
CA ASN A 77 -21.36 -3.83 -3.96
C ASN A 77 -20.75 -4.90 -3.06
N LEU A 78 -20.71 -4.70 -1.74
CA LEU A 78 -20.16 -5.66 -0.79
C LEU A 78 -21.27 -6.47 -0.13
N ASN A 79 -21.23 -7.78 -0.33
CA ASN A 79 -22.20 -8.69 0.27
C ASN A 79 -21.80 -9.02 1.71
N SER A 80 -22.67 -8.77 2.68
CA SER A 80 -22.43 -9.06 4.10
C SER A 80 -22.30 -10.55 4.41
N LYS A 81 -22.85 -11.43 3.57
CA LYS A 81 -22.79 -12.89 3.71
C LYS A 81 -21.48 -13.50 3.20
N THR A 82 -20.69 -12.75 2.44
CA THR A 82 -19.41 -13.23 1.88
C THR A 82 -18.29 -13.17 2.90
N LYS A 83 -17.50 -14.23 3.02
CA LYS A 83 -16.22 -14.21 3.74
C LYS A 83 -15.15 -13.63 2.84
N TYR A 84 -14.57 -12.51 3.23
CA TYR A 84 -13.55 -11.83 2.46
C TYR A 84 -12.13 -12.17 2.94
N ASN A 85 -11.18 -12.18 2.01
CA ASN A 85 -9.74 -11.99 2.21
C ASN A 85 -9.20 -11.36 0.92
N HIS A 86 -9.54 -10.08 0.70
CA HIS A 86 -9.36 -9.40 -0.58
C HIS A 86 -8.73 -8.03 -0.41
N LEU A 87 -8.15 -7.54 -1.47
CA LEU A 87 -7.72 -6.14 -1.59
C LEU A 87 -8.80 -5.34 -2.31
N LEU A 88 -9.43 -4.43 -1.58
CA LEU A 88 -10.36 -3.45 -2.10
C LEU A 88 -9.58 -2.23 -2.58
N ARG A 89 -9.64 -1.94 -3.88
CA ARG A 89 -9.11 -0.72 -4.47
C ARG A 89 -10.26 0.22 -4.84
N ILE A 90 -10.11 1.48 -4.46
CA ILE A 90 -10.95 2.60 -4.91
C ILE A 90 -10.03 3.55 -5.66
N ALA A 91 -10.33 3.80 -6.93
CA ALA A 91 -9.57 4.68 -7.82
C ALA A 91 -10.48 5.77 -8.38
N LEU A 92 -9.95 6.98 -8.51
CA LEU A 92 -10.69 8.13 -9.01
C LEU A 92 -9.84 8.97 -9.97
N ASN A 93 -10.48 9.40 -11.05
CA ASN A 93 -10.06 10.53 -11.88
C ASN A 93 -11.15 11.61 -11.86
N LYS A 94 -11.07 12.63 -12.74
CA LYS A 94 -12.03 13.76 -12.79
C LYS A 94 -13.48 13.32 -13.08
N LYS A 95 -13.68 12.20 -13.80
CA LYS A 95 -14.98 11.75 -14.34
C LYS A 95 -15.48 10.44 -13.71
N THR A 96 -14.59 9.57 -13.26
CA THR A 96 -14.87 8.17 -12.94
C THR A 96 -14.41 7.80 -11.54
N LEU A 97 -15.22 6.99 -10.86
CA LEU A 97 -14.88 6.25 -9.66
C LEU A 97 -14.91 4.76 -9.98
N SER A 98 -13.81 4.06 -9.77
CA SER A 98 -13.69 2.61 -9.99
C SER A 98 -13.46 1.88 -8.67
N ILE A 99 -14.18 0.78 -8.49
CA ILE A 99 -14.05 -0.13 -7.35
C ILE A 99 -13.65 -1.50 -7.88
N SER A 100 -12.59 -2.06 -7.35
CA SER A 100 -12.21 -3.43 -7.67
C SER A 100 -11.83 -4.21 -6.42
N LEU A 101 -12.16 -5.49 -6.44
CA LEU A 101 -11.88 -6.45 -5.37
C LEU A 101 -11.10 -7.61 -5.96
N ARG A 102 -9.86 -7.79 -5.54
CA ARG A 102 -9.03 -8.91 -5.94
C ARG A 102 -8.63 -9.76 -4.75
N LYS A 103 -8.45 -11.06 -4.95
CA LYS A 103 -7.92 -11.94 -3.90
C LYS A 103 -6.62 -11.37 -3.35
N ARG A 104 -6.49 -11.33 -2.04
CA ARG A 104 -5.24 -10.94 -1.40
C ARG A 104 -4.25 -12.10 -1.52
N VAL A 105 -3.12 -11.83 -2.09
CA VAL A 105 -1.99 -12.76 -2.03
C VAL A 105 -1.38 -12.63 -0.63
N GLU A 106 -1.35 -13.71 0.12
CA GLU A 106 -0.72 -13.71 1.43
C GLU A 106 0.80 -13.57 1.25
N PRO A 107 1.39 -12.57 1.90
CA PRO A 107 2.83 -12.38 1.77
C PRO A 107 3.57 -13.47 2.54
N ASN A 108 4.59 -14.02 1.93
CA ASN A 108 5.58 -14.83 2.64
C ASN A 108 6.33 -13.97 3.67
N LEU A 109 6.89 -14.62 4.68
CA LEU A 109 7.80 -13.96 5.61
C LEU A 109 9.02 -13.38 4.88
N ASN A 110 9.57 -14.15 3.96
CA ASN A 110 10.83 -13.85 3.27
C ASN A 110 10.57 -13.20 1.91
N PHE A 111 11.00 -11.96 1.74
CA PHE A 111 10.94 -11.25 0.47
C PHE A 111 12.33 -11.09 -0.13
N ASP A 112 12.42 -11.30 -1.44
CA ASP A 112 13.56 -10.86 -2.23
C ASP A 112 13.24 -9.47 -2.81
N LEU A 113 14.11 -8.51 -2.58
CA LEU A 113 13.93 -7.14 -3.04
C LEU A 113 14.87 -6.88 -4.23
N ARG A 114 14.29 -6.52 -5.37
CA ARG A 114 15.02 -6.11 -6.57
C ARG A 114 15.08 -4.58 -6.64
N LEU A 115 16.27 -4.00 -6.65
CA LEU A 115 16.44 -2.56 -6.80
C LEU A 115 16.23 -2.14 -8.26
N VAL A 116 15.45 -1.08 -8.46
CA VAL A 116 15.19 -0.48 -9.78
C VAL A 116 15.43 1.03 -9.71
N ASN A 117 16.07 1.58 -10.73
CA ASN A 117 16.24 3.02 -10.86
C ASN A 117 14.94 3.64 -11.38
N LEU A 118 14.04 3.90 -10.46
CA LEU A 118 12.72 4.45 -10.75
C LEU A 118 12.26 5.30 -9.58
N LYS A 119 11.75 6.50 -9.87
CA LYS A 119 11.15 7.40 -8.90
C LYS A 119 9.70 7.67 -9.29
N ARG A 120 8.79 7.57 -8.31
CA ARG A 120 7.40 7.93 -8.55
C ARG A 120 7.23 9.42 -8.79
N GLN A 121 6.34 9.76 -9.71
CA GLN A 121 5.86 11.13 -9.86
C GLN A 121 5.00 11.50 -8.65
N ARG A 122 5.20 12.69 -8.06
CA ARG A 122 4.47 13.18 -6.88
C ARG A 122 4.33 12.09 -5.81
N PRO A 123 5.45 11.58 -5.27
CA PRO A 123 5.46 10.40 -4.42
C PRO A 123 4.73 10.59 -3.08
N GLU A 124 4.46 11.84 -2.68
CA GLU A 124 3.67 12.19 -1.48
C GLU A 124 2.20 11.76 -1.58
N PHE A 125 1.69 11.48 -2.81
CA PHE A 125 0.33 11.03 -3.05
C PHE A 125 0.29 9.61 -3.63
N LYS A 126 -0.78 8.88 -3.34
CA LYS A 126 -1.06 7.59 -3.96
C LYS A 126 -1.82 7.83 -5.28
N ASN A 127 -1.08 8.18 -6.32
CA ASN A 127 -1.62 8.56 -7.62
C ASN A 127 -1.63 7.40 -8.62
N LEU A 128 -2.40 7.58 -9.70
CA LEU A 128 -2.59 6.56 -10.76
C LEU A 128 -1.44 6.47 -11.77
N LYS A 129 -0.43 7.36 -11.72
CA LYS A 129 0.78 7.27 -12.53
C LYS A 129 1.69 6.12 -12.05
N TYR A 130 1.23 4.89 -12.29
CA TYR A 130 1.77 3.68 -11.68
C TYR A 130 2.18 2.61 -12.71
N LEU A 131 2.00 2.86 -14.00
CA LEU A 131 2.20 1.88 -15.08
C LEU A 131 3.62 1.28 -15.08
N GLU A 132 4.67 2.09 -14.94
CA GLU A 132 6.05 1.61 -14.91
C GLU A 132 6.31 0.67 -13.72
N ILE A 133 5.74 0.99 -12.55
CA ILE A 133 5.83 0.11 -11.39
C ILE A 133 5.12 -1.22 -11.65
N LEU A 134 3.91 -1.17 -12.24
CA LEU A 134 3.16 -2.38 -12.58
C LEU A 134 3.91 -3.24 -13.61
N LYS A 135 4.57 -2.63 -14.59
CA LYS A 135 5.40 -3.31 -15.59
C LYS A 135 6.56 -4.09 -14.93
N HIS A 136 7.18 -3.53 -13.91
CA HIS A 136 8.21 -4.26 -13.13
C HIS A 136 7.60 -5.36 -12.27
N LEU A 137 6.48 -5.08 -11.58
CA LEU A 137 5.83 -6.05 -10.68
C LEU A 137 5.19 -7.22 -11.41
N SER A 138 4.72 -7.05 -12.66
CA SER A 138 4.11 -8.13 -13.45
C SER A 138 5.09 -9.26 -13.81
N LYS A 139 6.39 -9.00 -13.73
CA LYS A 139 7.47 -9.96 -13.99
C LYS A 139 7.91 -10.73 -12.74
N LEU A 140 7.25 -10.52 -11.60
CA LEU A 140 7.67 -11.04 -10.31
C LEU A 140 6.53 -11.85 -9.64
N ASP A 141 6.90 -12.84 -8.84
CA ASP A 141 5.98 -13.45 -7.88
C ASP A 141 5.78 -12.49 -6.69
N ASN A 142 4.65 -11.79 -6.70
CA ASN A 142 4.33 -10.77 -5.70
C ASN A 142 4.07 -11.34 -4.28
N SER A 143 4.06 -12.67 -4.10
CA SER A 143 3.96 -13.31 -2.79
C SER A 143 5.28 -13.28 -2.02
N ARG A 144 6.39 -13.21 -2.74
CA ARG A 144 7.76 -13.29 -2.20
C ARG A 144 8.74 -12.26 -2.77
N ASN A 145 8.32 -11.45 -3.74
CA ASN A 145 9.17 -10.44 -4.37
C ASN A 145 8.54 -9.06 -4.36
N ASP A 146 9.37 -8.03 -4.29
CA ASP A 146 8.99 -6.63 -4.53
C ASP A 146 10.16 -5.89 -5.20
N ILE A 147 9.90 -4.69 -5.71
CA ILE A 147 10.92 -3.80 -6.24
C ILE A 147 11.22 -2.67 -5.26
N GLY A 148 12.49 -2.38 -5.02
CA GLY A 148 12.95 -1.20 -4.29
C GLY A 148 13.15 -0.04 -5.24
N LEU A 149 12.39 1.05 -5.07
CA LEU A 149 12.46 2.24 -5.91
C LEU A 149 13.63 3.11 -5.48
N CYS A 150 14.60 3.25 -6.36
CA CYS A 150 15.83 3.99 -6.12
C CYS A 150 15.98 5.14 -7.12
N SER A 151 16.67 6.20 -6.72
CA SER A 151 17.15 7.27 -7.60
C SER A 151 18.32 7.99 -6.93
N ASN A 152 19.33 8.38 -7.71
CA ASN A 152 20.54 9.05 -7.21
C ASN A 152 21.17 8.29 -6.02
N ASN A 153 21.36 6.99 -6.18
CA ASN A 153 21.91 6.08 -5.17
C ASN A 153 21.14 6.06 -3.82
N LYS A 154 19.89 6.49 -3.77
CA LYS A 154 19.03 6.47 -2.57
C LYS A 154 17.81 5.60 -2.81
N ILE A 155 17.41 4.82 -1.80
CA ILE A 155 16.17 4.03 -1.81
C ILE A 155 15.08 4.76 -1.01
N PHE A 156 13.84 4.77 -1.54
CA PHE A 156 12.73 5.56 -0.95
C PHE A 156 11.57 4.69 -0.45
N GLU A 157 11.11 3.77 -1.26
CA GLU A 157 9.96 2.91 -0.97
C GLU A 157 10.02 1.67 -1.86
N THR A 158 9.06 0.76 -1.76
CA THR A 158 8.93 -0.32 -2.75
C THR A 158 7.79 -0.03 -3.72
N GLY A 159 7.65 -0.89 -4.71
CA GLY A 159 6.51 -0.84 -5.62
C GLY A 159 5.15 -0.90 -4.92
N THR A 160 5.06 -1.54 -3.74
CA THR A 160 3.79 -1.75 -3.05
C THR A 160 3.76 -1.37 -1.57
N SER A 161 4.92 -1.05 -0.96
CA SER A 161 5.07 -0.89 0.49
C SER A 161 6.03 0.24 0.86
N ASN A 162 5.94 0.72 2.09
CA ASN A 162 6.99 1.52 2.69
C ASN A 162 8.12 0.62 3.22
N LEU A 163 9.31 1.19 3.32
CA LEU A 163 10.51 0.56 3.85
C LEU A 163 10.84 1.11 5.24
N LEU A 164 11.19 0.21 6.14
CA LEU A 164 11.84 0.52 7.41
C LEU A 164 13.15 -0.27 7.48
N PHE A 165 14.19 0.37 7.95
CA PHE A 165 15.55 -0.17 8.03
C PHE A 165 15.97 -0.23 9.48
N ILE A 166 16.57 -1.34 9.90
CA ILE A 166 17.00 -1.56 11.29
C ILE A 166 18.50 -1.71 11.35
N LYS A 167 19.14 -0.93 12.21
CA LYS A 167 20.57 -1.00 12.55
C LYS A 167 20.74 -0.66 14.02
N ASN A 168 21.50 -1.46 14.76
CA ASN A 168 21.83 -1.23 16.17
C ASN A 168 20.56 -0.95 17.02
N ASN A 169 19.54 -1.77 16.88
CA ASN A 169 18.23 -1.63 17.56
C ASN A 169 17.50 -0.28 17.32
N LYS A 170 17.90 0.48 16.30
CA LYS A 170 17.22 1.73 15.90
C LYS A 170 16.47 1.53 14.59
N VAL A 171 15.32 2.16 14.45
CA VAL A 171 14.48 2.11 13.25
C VAL A 171 14.69 3.36 12.42
N TYR A 172 14.97 3.18 11.15
CA TYR A 172 15.18 4.24 10.18
C TYR A 172 14.15 4.20 9.08
N SER A 173 13.82 5.35 8.52
CA SER A 173 13.04 5.45 7.28
C SER A 173 13.58 6.58 6.42
N PRO A 174 13.33 6.56 5.10
CA PRO A 174 13.66 7.69 4.23
C PRO A 174 13.07 9.01 4.74
N ILE A 175 13.73 10.13 4.46
CA ILE A 175 13.28 11.46 4.89
C ILE A 175 12.00 11.85 4.16
N ASN A 176 12.02 11.76 2.82
CA ASN A 176 10.96 12.22 1.91
C ASN A 176 10.97 11.39 0.61
N LYS A 177 10.29 11.89 -0.42
CA LYS A 177 10.20 11.29 -1.76
C LYS A 177 9.57 9.89 -1.78
N PHE A 178 8.67 9.60 -0.82
CA PHE A 178 7.89 8.38 -0.75
C PHE A 178 6.47 8.66 -0.26
N TYR A 179 5.54 7.77 -0.58
CA TYR A 179 4.18 7.82 -0.05
C TYR A 179 4.15 7.39 1.41
N LYS A 180 3.76 8.29 2.31
CA LYS A 180 3.53 7.93 3.72
C LYS A 180 2.20 7.19 3.86
N GLY A 181 2.24 5.86 3.64
CA GLY A 181 1.08 4.97 3.66
C GLY A 181 0.37 4.92 5.03
N ILE A 182 -0.86 4.42 5.04
CA ILE A 182 -1.65 4.32 6.28
C ILE A 182 -0.97 3.38 7.29
N THR A 183 -0.47 2.24 6.84
CA THR A 183 0.28 1.31 7.69
C THR A 183 1.57 1.95 8.25
N TYR A 184 2.26 2.78 7.47
CA TYR A 184 3.40 3.54 7.95
C TYR A 184 3.00 4.54 9.06
N LYS A 185 1.90 5.26 8.87
CA LYS A 185 1.38 6.21 9.89
C LYS A 185 1.00 5.48 11.18
N PHE A 186 0.37 4.30 11.06
CA PHE A 186 0.08 3.44 12.20
C PHE A 186 1.35 3.06 12.97
N PHE A 187 2.39 2.58 12.28
CA PHE A 187 3.64 2.23 12.98
C PHE A 187 4.36 3.45 13.56
N LYS A 188 4.29 4.61 12.89
CA LYS A 188 4.84 5.85 13.44
C LYS A 188 4.20 6.23 14.80
N SER A 189 2.93 5.87 15.02
CA SER A 189 2.26 6.09 16.32
C SER A 189 2.59 5.03 17.39
N LYS A 190 3.14 3.87 16.99
CA LYS A 190 3.45 2.76 17.89
C LYS A 190 4.94 2.66 18.25
N ILE A 191 5.80 3.12 17.37
CA ILE A 191 7.26 3.08 17.55
C ILE A 191 7.72 4.48 17.95
N LYS A 192 8.23 4.61 19.18
CA LYS A 192 8.58 5.92 19.80
C LYS A 192 9.55 6.75 18.96
N ASN A 193 10.50 6.10 18.25
CA ASN A 193 11.50 6.83 17.49
C ASN A 193 11.81 6.14 16.15
N ILE A 194 11.29 6.72 15.06
CA ILE A 194 11.69 6.38 13.69
C ILE A 194 12.58 7.51 13.18
N ILE A 195 13.86 7.23 13.06
CA ILE A 195 14.89 8.19 12.63
C ILE A 195 14.75 8.41 11.12
N LYS A 196 14.62 9.67 10.72
CA LYS A 196 14.60 10.06 9.32
C LYS A 196 16.02 10.22 8.80
N LYS A 197 16.37 9.48 7.76
CA LYS A 197 17.70 9.52 7.16
C LYS A 197 17.62 9.24 5.66
N ASP A 198 18.50 9.85 4.88
CA ASP A 198 18.74 9.42 3.50
C ASP A 198 19.39 8.03 3.53
N ILE A 199 18.76 7.08 2.88
CA ILE A 199 19.24 5.68 2.83
C ILE A 199 19.93 5.45 1.50
N ASN A 200 21.24 5.43 1.52
CA ASN A 200 22.05 5.13 0.33
C ASN A 200 22.03 3.62 0.05
N VAL A 201 21.97 3.25 -1.22
CA VAL A 201 22.00 1.84 -1.66
C VAL A 201 23.30 1.16 -1.18
N ASN A 202 24.42 1.85 -1.27
CA ASN A 202 25.73 1.30 -0.85
C ASN A 202 25.78 1.03 0.66
N SER A 203 25.06 1.82 1.48
CA SER A 203 25.01 1.64 2.94
C SER A 203 23.97 0.60 3.40
N LEU A 204 23.21 -0.02 2.49
CA LEU A 204 22.24 -1.05 2.87
C LEU A 204 22.88 -2.24 3.58
N LYS A 205 24.15 -2.56 3.30
CA LYS A 205 24.91 -3.63 3.95
C LYS A 205 25.06 -3.45 5.47
N GLU A 206 24.90 -2.23 5.96
CA GLU A 206 25.01 -1.90 7.38
C GLU A 206 23.75 -2.24 8.18
N PHE A 207 22.62 -2.47 7.53
CA PHE A 207 21.35 -2.74 8.19
C PHE A 207 21.18 -4.24 8.48
N ASP A 208 20.60 -4.54 9.65
CA ASP A 208 20.36 -5.90 10.12
C ASP A 208 19.04 -6.47 9.58
N GLU A 209 18.01 -5.60 9.49
CA GLU A 209 16.71 -5.94 8.96
C GLU A 209 16.20 -4.83 8.01
N ILE A 210 15.48 -5.23 6.97
CA ILE A 210 14.68 -4.35 6.12
C ILE A 210 13.26 -4.88 6.13
N ILE A 211 12.31 -4.03 6.56
CA ILE A 211 10.90 -4.42 6.76
C ILE A 211 10.03 -3.70 5.76
N LEU A 212 9.14 -4.45 5.11
CA LEU A 212 8.10 -3.97 4.21
C LEU A 212 6.82 -3.79 4.99
N ILE A 213 6.21 -2.60 4.92
CA ILE A 213 4.92 -2.31 5.57
C ILE A 213 3.94 -1.70 4.58
N GLY A 214 2.73 -2.27 4.50
CA GLY A 214 1.71 -1.79 3.56
C GLY A 214 0.37 -2.47 3.75
N SER A 215 -0.71 -1.85 3.30
CA SER A 215 -2.07 -2.37 3.50
C SER A 215 -2.32 -3.71 2.80
N GLY A 216 -1.63 -4.00 1.69
CA GLY A 216 -1.72 -5.29 1.00
C GLY A 216 -0.87 -6.36 1.66
N LYS A 217 0.39 -6.04 1.96
CA LYS A 217 1.36 -6.98 2.56
C LYS A 217 1.19 -7.13 4.07
N GLY A 218 0.69 -6.10 4.78
CA GLY A 218 0.82 -6.06 6.24
C GLY A 218 2.25 -5.74 6.64
N VAL A 219 2.92 -6.69 7.26
CA VAL A 219 4.35 -6.65 7.62
C VAL A 219 5.03 -7.85 6.97
N ALA A 220 6.09 -7.60 6.23
CA ALA A 220 6.95 -8.64 5.66
C ALA A 220 8.42 -8.25 5.84
N SER A 221 9.31 -9.23 5.81
CA SER A 221 10.75 -9.00 5.98
C SER A 221 11.50 -9.29 4.70
N VAL A 222 12.36 -8.38 4.28
CA VAL A 222 13.30 -8.66 3.18
C VAL A 222 14.32 -9.69 3.65
N LYS A 223 14.51 -10.74 2.86
CA LYS A 223 15.53 -11.79 3.10
C LYS A 223 16.83 -11.45 2.38
N THR A 224 16.71 -11.05 1.11
CA THR A 224 17.88 -10.78 0.26
C THR A 224 17.67 -9.56 -0.64
N ILE A 225 18.79 -8.92 -0.98
CA ILE A 225 18.94 -7.97 -2.09
C ILE A 225 20.16 -8.43 -2.89
N ASN A 226 19.96 -9.31 -3.87
CA ASN A 226 21.04 -10.00 -4.56
C ASN A 226 22.01 -9.05 -5.28
N GLN A 227 21.51 -7.94 -5.84
CA GLN A 227 22.29 -6.94 -6.57
C GLN A 227 23.45 -6.33 -5.74
N ILE A 228 23.30 -6.31 -4.42
CA ILE A 228 24.31 -5.80 -3.49
C ILE A 228 24.79 -6.86 -2.49
N LYS A 229 24.44 -8.13 -2.71
CA LYS A 229 24.78 -9.27 -1.84
C LYS A 229 24.36 -9.04 -0.37
N TRP A 230 23.25 -8.31 -0.14
CA TRP A 230 22.71 -8.11 1.21
C TRP A 230 21.83 -9.30 1.62
N LYS A 231 22.01 -9.76 2.86
CA LYS A 231 21.18 -10.78 3.50
C LYS A 231 20.76 -10.27 4.89
N ARG A 232 19.50 -10.56 5.26
CA ARG A 232 18.97 -10.27 6.58
C ARG A 232 19.76 -10.98 7.68
N LYS A 233 20.07 -10.27 8.77
CA LYS A 233 20.81 -10.80 9.92
C LYS A 233 19.89 -11.16 11.10
N SER A 234 18.69 -10.56 11.21
CA SER A 234 17.77 -10.69 12.34
C SER A 234 16.32 -10.66 11.91
N LEU A 235 15.42 -11.13 12.78
CA LEU A 235 13.95 -11.01 12.69
C LEU A 235 13.36 -10.33 13.93
N LYS A 236 14.18 -9.76 14.80
CA LYS A 236 13.76 -9.18 16.08
C LYS A 236 12.68 -8.11 15.86
N PHE A 237 12.96 -7.14 15.01
CA PHE A 237 12.02 -6.05 14.73
C PHE A 237 10.85 -6.48 13.86
N TYR A 238 11.06 -7.37 12.90
CA TYR A 238 9.94 -8.00 12.18
C TYR A 238 8.91 -8.57 13.17
N ASN A 239 9.33 -9.31 14.18
CA ASN A 239 8.43 -9.90 15.17
C ASN A 239 7.68 -8.83 15.99
N ILE A 240 8.35 -7.73 16.36
CA ILE A 240 7.73 -6.59 17.07
C ILE A 240 6.66 -5.95 16.18
N PHE A 241 6.99 -5.61 14.93
CA PHE A 241 6.05 -5.01 13.99
C PHE A 241 4.87 -5.94 13.68
N SER A 242 5.12 -7.22 13.48
CA SER A 242 4.09 -8.23 13.22
C SER A 242 3.11 -8.35 14.39
N ARG A 243 3.58 -8.31 15.64
CA ARG A 243 2.74 -8.33 16.84
C ARG A 243 1.82 -7.11 16.91
N HIS A 244 2.34 -5.91 16.69
CA HIS A 244 1.53 -4.69 16.64
C HIS A 244 0.48 -4.74 15.50
N TYR A 245 0.86 -5.26 14.34
CA TYR A 245 -0.06 -5.36 13.21
C TYR A 245 -1.17 -6.38 13.46
N LYS A 246 -0.85 -7.54 14.04
CA LYS A 246 -1.84 -8.56 14.47
C LYS A 246 -2.83 -7.97 15.47
N SER A 247 -2.35 -7.21 16.46
CA SER A 247 -3.22 -6.50 17.42
C SER A 247 -4.18 -5.52 16.70
N ALA A 248 -3.71 -4.78 15.70
CA ALA A 248 -4.57 -3.89 14.91
C ALA A 248 -5.65 -4.65 14.13
N ILE A 249 -5.35 -5.84 13.60
CA ILE A 249 -6.31 -6.70 12.91
C ILE A 249 -7.40 -7.19 13.87
N ILE A 250 -7.01 -7.70 15.04
CA ILE A 250 -7.94 -8.21 16.07
C ILE A 250 -8.89 -7.10 16.51
N ASN A 251 -8.36 -5.92 16.82
CA ASN A 251 -9.11 -4.76 17.34
C ASN A 251 -9.80 -3.93 16.24
N CYS A 252 -9.78 -4.39 14.98
CA CYS A 252 -10.42 -3.67 13.89
C CYS A 252 -11.94 -3.69 14.03
N LYS A 253 -12.56 -2.51 14.13
CA LYS A 253 -14.03 -2.36 14.14
C LYS A 253 -14.59 -2.53 12.73
N ARG A 254 -15.89 -2.82 12.64
CA ARG A 254 -16.60 -2.80 11.35
C ARG A 254 -16.51 -1.40 10.73
N TYR A 255 -16.48 -1.36 9.40
CA TYR A 255 -16.66 -0.10 8.67
C TYR A 255 -18.17 0.16 8.56
N SER A 256 -18.64 1.21 9.10
CA SER A 256 -20.05 1.65 9.02
C SER A 256 -20.08 3.16 8.81
#